data_40344e71e07ac6953566b75461201d09
#
_entry.id   40344e71e07ac6953566b75461201d09
#
_cell.length_a   1.000
_cell.length_b   1.000
_cell.length_c   1.000
_cell.angle_alpha   90.00
_cell.angle_beta   90.00
_cell.angle_gamma   90.00
#
_symmetry.space_group_name_H-M   'P 1'
#
loop_
_entity.id
_entity.type
_entity.pdbx_description
1 polymer ?
#
loop_
_entity_poly.entity_id
_entity_poly.type
_entity_poly.pdbx_seq_one_letter_code
_entity_poly.pdbx_strand_id
1 'polypeptide(L)'
;MIVPNYFEDLSVLHKNTLPNRAYYIHTSTPRELLPEERETSDRFLLLSGTWKFRYYENVYDLKDEFYREGYDMTGFQDVPVPGVWQNYGCDLHQYTNDCYPFPMDPPYVPVINPCGAYVHSFYYEKNAAVPRAYLNFEGVDSC
;
A
#
# COMPACT_ATOMS: atom_id res chain seq x y z
N MET A 1 14.62 8.62 -9.25
CA MET A 1 13.70 7.57 -8.77
C MET A 1 14.25 7.00 -7.47
N ILE A 2 13.44 6.87 -6.43
CA ILE A 2 13.82 6.30 -5.13
C ILE A 2 13.50 4.80 -5.03
N VAL A 3 12.66 4.30 -5.93
CA VAL A 3 12.30 2.89 -6.00
C VAL A 3 13.24 2.19 -7.00
N PRO A 4 13.93 1.12 -6.61
CA PRO A 4 14.68 0.30 -7.57
C PRO A 4 13.74 -0.35 -8.58
N ASN A 5 14.25 -0.68 -9.77
CA ASN A 5 13.45 -1.28 -10.87
C ASN A 5 12.99 -2.71 -10.58
N TYR A 6 12.51 -2.99 -9.37
CA TYR A 6 11.99 -4.32 -9.02
C TYR A 6 10.74 -4.71 -9.82
N PHE A 7 9.98 -3.73 -10.29
CA PHE A 7 8.78 -3.93 -11.10
C PHE A 7 9.08 -4.45 -12.52
N GLU A 8 10.35 -4.47 -12.95
CA GLU A 8 10.80 -5.07 -14.21
C GLU A 8 11.72 -6.29 -13.99
N ASP A 9 11.87 -6.74 -12.75
CA ASP A 9 12.74 -7.86 -12.40
C ASP A 9 11.92 -9.04 -11.85
N LEU A 10 11.65 -10.01 -12.71
CA LEU A 10 10.89 -11.21 -12.36
C LEU A 10 11.56 -12.10 -11.30
N SER A 11 12.82 -11.85 -10.97
CA SER A 11 13.51 -12.55 -9.88
C SER A 11 13.20 -11.96 -8.50
N VAL A 12 12.63 -10.76 -8.44
CA VAL A 12 12.32 -10.02 -7.21
C VAL A 12 10.80 -10.00 -7.00
N LEU A 13 10.23 -11.14 -6.66
CA LEU A 13 8.78 -11.24 -6.36
C LEU A 13 8.45 -10.84 -4.92
N HIS A 14 9.40 -10.97 -4.02
CA HIS A 14 9.20 -10.68 -2.59
C HIS A 14 10.45 -10.03 -2.00
N LYS A 15 10.28 -8.88 -1.38
CA LYS A 15 11.35 -8.20 -0.62
C LYS A 15 10.80 -7.68 0.70
N ASN A 16 11.42 -8.12 1.81
CA ASN A 16 11.00 -7.75 3.17
C ASN A 16 9.55 -8.15 3.51
N THR A 17 9.01 -9.14 2.82
CA THR A 17 7.70 -9.70 3.07
C THR A 17 7.81 -11.08 3.69
N LEU A 18 6.83 -11.45 4.48
CA LEU A 18 6.68 -12.81 4.96
C LEU A 18 6.09 -13.71 3.87
N PRO A 19 6.30 -15.04 3.96
CA PRO A 19 5.59 -15.98 3.10
C PRO A 19 4.06 -15.78 3.19
N ASN A 20 3.37 -16.04 2.09
CA ASN A 20 1.92 -16.00 2.05
C ASN A 20 1.32 -16.94 3.09
N ARG A 21 0.26 -16.50 3.75
CA ARG A 21 -0.45 -17.26 4.77
C ARG A 21 -1.95 -17.02 4.69
N ALA A 22 -2.72 -17.92 5.30
CA ALA A 22 -4.15 -17.69 5.49
C ALA A 22 -4.38 -16.45 6.36
N TYR A 23 -5.46 -15.73 6.07
CA TYR A 23 -5.88 -14.61 6.90
C TYR A 23 -6.42 -15.11 8.25
N TYR A 24 -6.03 -14.48 9.31
CA TYR A 24 -6.58 -14.69 10.65
C TYR A 24 -6.36 -13.45 11.52
N ILE A 25 -7.20 -13.30 12.52
CA ILE A 25 -7.16 -12.19 13.48
C ILE A 25 -6.52 -12.69 14.77
N HIS A 26 -5.41 -12.06 15.14
CA HIS A 26 -4.75 -12.36 16.42
C HIS A 26 -5.56 -11.83 17.58
N THR A 27 -5.63 -12.59 18.67
CA THR A 27 -6.20 -12.18 19.97
C THR A 27 -5.30 -12.67 21.10
N SER A 28 -5.27 -11.97 22.24
CA SER A 28 -4.49 -12.40 23.40
C SER A 28 -5.11 -13.58 24.13
N THR A 29 -6.43 -13.74 24.02
CA THR A 29 -7.19 -14.86 24.58
C THR A 29 -8.00 -15.54 23.49
N PRO A 30 -8.12 -16.87 23.51
CA PRO A 30 -8.93 -17.57 22.52
C PRO A 30 -10.37 -17.04 22.51
N ARG A 31 -10.82 -16.55 21.38
CA ARG A 31 -12.21 -16.16 21.11
C ARG A 31 -12.48 -16.22 19.61
N GLU A 32 -13.73 -16.42 19.26
CA GLU A 32 -14.18 -16.27 17.88
C GLU A 32 -14.38 -14.78 17.58
N LEU A 33 -13.92 -14.35 16.40
CA LEU A 33 -14.15 -13.03 15.86
C LEU A 33 -14.54 -13.14 14.39
N LEU A 34 -15.61 -12.48 14.03
CA LEU A 34 -15.94 -12.27 12.63
C LEU A 34 -14.99 -11.22 12.02
N PRO A 35 -14.73 -11.27 10.70
CA PRO A 35 -13.86 -10.30 10.04
C PRO A 35 -14.26 -8.84 10.29
N GLU A 36 -15.54 -8.55 10.35
CA GLU A 36 -16.11 -7.23 10.66
C GLU A 36 -15.89 -6.77 12.11
N GLU A 37 -15.57 -7.69 13.01
CA GLU A 37 -15.30 -7.41 14.42
C GLU A 37 -13.81 -7.30 14.74
N ARG A 38 -12.95 -7.38 13.73
CA ARG A 38 -11.48 -7.43 13.88
C ARG A 38 -10.89 -6.29 14.70
N GLU A 39 -11.50 -5.11 14.63
CA GLU A 39 -11.07 -3.93 15.40
C GLU A 39 -11.28 -4.08 16.91
N THR A 40 -12.10 -5.04 17.34
CA THR A 40 -12.29 -5.32 18.75
C THR A 40 -11.15 -6.16 19.35
N SER A 41 -10.24 -6.65 18.51
CA SER A 41 -9.06 -7.38 18.98
C SER A 41 -8.02 -6.46 19.58
N ASP A 42 -7.49 -6.86 20.73
CA ASP A 42 -6.35 -6.21 21.40
C ASP A 42 -5.00 -6.42 20.67
N ARG A 43 -4.99 -7.18 19.58
CA ARG A 43 -3.83 -7.49 18.74
C ARG A 43 -3.94 -6.97 17.32
N PHE A 44 -4.94 -6.14 17.07
CA PHE A 44 -5.20 -5.60 15.76
C PHE A 44 -5.30 -4.07 15.83
N LEU A 45 -4.63 -3.39 14.90
CA LEU A 45 -4.73 -1.95 14.73
C LEU A 45 -5.10 -1.69 13.25
N LEU A 46 -6.30 -1.15 13.04
CA LEU A 46 -6.74 -0.77 11.71
C LEU A 46 -6.08 0.56 11.31
N LEU A 47 -5.41 0.57 10.17
CA LEU A 47 -4.78 1.76 9.59
C LEU A 47 -5.60 2.40 8.46
N SER A 48 -6.78 1.86 8.16
CA SER A 48 -7.73 2.50 7.25
C SER A 48 -8.15 3.88 7.79
N GLY A 49 -8.48 4.79 6.89
CA GLY A 49 -8.88 6.14 7.26
C GLY A 49 -8.31 7.18 6.31
N THR A 50 -8.00 8.35 6.80
CA THR A 50 -7.45 9.45 5.99
C THR A 50 -5.94 9.34 5.90
N TRP A 51 -5.43 9.26 4.68
CA TRP A 51 -4.00 9.22 4.37
C TRP A 51 -3.60 10.44 3.56
N LYS A 52 -2.34 10.85 3.64
CA LYS A 52 -1.72 11.80 2.72
C LYS A 52 -1.38 11.08 1.43
N PHE A 53 -1.74 11.67 0.30
CA PHE A 53 -1.55 11.10 -1.03
C PHE A 53 -1.00 12.15 -1.99
N ARG A 54 -0.05 11.73 -2.83
CA ARG A 54 0.44 12.51 -3.97
C ARG A 54 0.59 11.60 -5.18
N TYR A 55 0.00 12.03 -6.28
CA TYR A 55 0.08 11.36 -7.57
C TYR A 55 1.29 11.85 -8.37
N TYR A 56 1.94 10.95 -9.06
CA TYR A 56 3.01 11.22 -10.02
C TYR A 56 2.62 10.58 -11.35
N GLU A 57 2.74 11.31 -12.45
CA GLU A 57 2.42 10.81 -13.79
C GLU A 57 3.37 9.70 -14.23
N ASN A 58 4.55 9.65 -13.61
CA ASN A 58 5.55 8.64 -13.88
C ASN A 58 6.33 8.28 -12.62
N VAL A 59 6.58 6.99 -12.40
CA VAL A 59 7.38 6.49 -11.27
C VAL A 59 8.79 7.10 -11.25
N TYR A 60 9.35 7.47 -12.41
CA TYR A 60 10.66 8.12 -12.51
C TYR A 60 10.67 9.56 -11.98
N ASP A 61 9.51 10.19 -11.82
CA ASP A 61 9.37 11.52 -11.22
C ASP A 61 9.35 11.46 -9.70
N LEU A 62 9.13 10.28 -9.13
CA LEU A 62 9.21 10.05 -7.69
C LEU A 62 10.68 10.07 -7.23
N LYS A 63 11.15 11.26 -6.86
CA LYS A 63 12.52 11.53 -6.40
C LYS A 63 12.59 11.90 -4.93
N ASP A 64 11.46 12.31 -4.37
CA ASP A 64 11.37 12.83 -3.02
C ASP A 64 11.39 11.69 -1.99
N GLU A 65 12.16 11.87 -0.94
CA GLU A 65 12.23 10.89 0.16
C GLU A 65 11.07 11.12 1.15
N PHE A 66 9.83 11.10 0.65
CA PHE A 66 8.59 11.38 1.38
C PHE A 66 8.36 10.46 2.60
N TYR A 67 9.03 9.32 2.64
CA TYR A 67 8.99 8.35 3.75
C TYR A 67 9.84 8.77 4.96
N ARG A 68 10.63 9.85 4.85
CA ARG A 68 11.43 10.32 5.96
C ARG A 68 10.60 11.09 6.98
N GLU A 69 10.96 10.91 8.24
CA GLU A 69 10.36 11.69 9.33
C GLU A 69 10.59 13.19 9.12
N GLY A 70 9.54 13.99 9.33
CA GLY A 70 9.61 15.45 9.17
C GLY A 70 9.58 15.94 7.71
N TYR A 71 9.32 15.05 6.73
CA TYR A 71 9.14 15.48 5.36
C TYR A 71 7.96 16.45 5.23
N ASP A 72 8.15 17.54 4.46
CA ASP A 72 7.09 18.51 4.18
C ASP A 72 6.03 17.91 3.26
N MET A 73 4.84 17.69 3.80
CA MET A 73 3.69 17.15 3.07
C MET A 73 2.91 18.20 2.28
N THR A 74 3.46 19.40 2.08
CA THR A 74 2.86 20.41 1.19
C THR A 74 2.71 19.83 -0.21
N GLY A 75 1.49 19.90 -0.76
CA GLY A 75 1.16 19.29 -2.05
C GLY A 75 0.70 17.83 -1.99
N PHE A 76 0.64 17.24 -0.79
CA PHE A 76 -0.13 16.02 -0.57
C PHE A 76 -1.59 16.38 -0.26
N GLN A 77 -2.51 15.61 -0.81
CA GLN A 77 -3.95 15.72 -0.51
C GLN A 77 -4.38 14.65 0.49
N ASP A 78 -5.45 14.88 1.20
CA ASP A 78 -6.07 13.89 2.06
C ASP A 78 -7.01 13.00 1.25
N VAL A 79 -6.82 11.67 1.34
CA VAL A 79 -7.65 10.68 0.65
C VAL A 79 -8.12 9.61 1.62
N PRO A 80 -9.33 9.06 1.45
CA PRO A 80 -9.77 7.91 2.22
C PRO A 80 -9.07 6.63 1.75
N VAL A 81 -8.61 5.81 2.68
CA VAL A 81 -8.08 4.47 2.42
C VAL A 81 -8.93 3.48 3.23
N PRO A 82 -9.47 2.41 2.63
CA PRO A 82 -9.27 1.95 1.25
C PRO A 82 -9.93 2.85 0.20
N GLY A 83 -9.32 2.89 -0.99
CA GLY A 83 -9.82 3.60 -2.15
C GLY A 83 -8.81 3.57 -3.28
N VAL A 84 -9.24 3.94 -4.47
CA VAL A 84 -8.40 3.98 -5.68
C VAL A 84 -8.24 5.41 -6.16
N TRP A 85 -7.07 5.76 -6.66
CA TRP A 85 -6.72 7.13 -7.02
C TRP A 85 -7.58 7.73 -8.15
N GLN A 86 -8.17 6.88 -9.01
CA GLN A 86 -9.11 7.32 -10.04
C GLN A 86 -10.34 8.01 -9.42
N ASN A 87 -10.77 7.56 -8.24
CA ASN A 87 -11.88 8.19 -7.51
C ASN A 87 -11.49 9.56 -6.92
N TYR A 88 -10.21 9.87 -6.88
CA TYR A 88 -9.68 11.15 -6.37
C TYR A 88 -9.32 12.13 -7.50
N GLY A 89 -9.71 11.79 -8.74
CA GLY A 89 -9.47 12.62 -9.91
C GLY A 89 -8.08 12.46 -10.52
N CYS A 90 -7.36 11.41 -10.17
CA CYS A 90 -6.07 11.06 -10.75
C CYS A 90 -6.25 9.89 -11.70
N ASP A 91 -5.70 10.02 -12.92
CA ASP A 91 -5.82 9.01 -13.96
C ASP A 91 -7.27 8.72 -14.41
N LEU A 92 -7.46 7.76 -15.29
CA LEU A 92 -8.75 7.39 -15.86
C LEU A 92 -9.14 5.98 -15.42
N HIS A 93 -10.44 5.78 -15.20
CA HIS A 93 -10.99 4.44 -15.05
C HIS A 93 -10.85 3.68 -16.37
N GLN A 94 -10.19 2.54 -16.34
CA GLN A 94 -10.00 1.68 -17.49
C GLN A 94 -10.85 0.42 -17.35
N TYR A 95 -11.63 0.14 -18.38
CA TYR A 95 -12.34 -1.12 -18.47
C TYR A 95 -11.49 -2.11 -19.27
N THR A 96 -10.97 -3.12 -18.60
CA THR A 96 -9.96 -4.04 -19.15
C THR A 96 -10.48 -5.46 -19.36
N ASN A 97 -11.77 -5.60 -19.72
CA ASN A 97 -12.37 -6.91 -19.87
C ASN A 97 -11.75 -7.73 -21.01
N ASP A 98 -11.48 -7.08 -22.15
CA ASP A 98 -11.02 -7.75 -23.37
C ASP A 98 -9.59 -7.35 -23.80
N CYS A 99 -9.03 -6.30 -23.22
CA CYS A 99 -7.75 -5.76 -23.64
C CYS A 99 -6.89 -5.41 -22.44
N TYR A 100 -5.59 -5.68 -22.54
CA TYR A 100 -4.63 -5.11 -21.61
C TYR A 100 -4.53 -3.60 -21.79
N PRO A 101 -4.43 -2.81 -20.71
CA PRO A 101 -4.34 -1.35 -20.80
C PRO A 101 -3.03 -0.85 -21.41
N PHE A 102 -2.02 -1.72 -21.52
CA PHE A 102 -0.70 -1.39 -22.06
C PHE A 102 -0.11 -2.56 -22.86
N PRO A 103 0.94 -2.30 -23.69
CA PRO A 103 1.58 -3.33 -24.51
C PRO A 103 2.05 -4.54 -23.69
N MET A 104 1.84 -5.73 -24.24
CA MET A 104 2.35 -6.97 -23.66
C MET A 104 3.82 -7.17 -24.04
N ASP A 105 4.73 -6.67 -23.21
CA ASP A 105 6.17 -6.79 -23.39
C ASP A 105 6.89 -7.12 -22.05
N PRO A 106 6.57 -8.25 -21.41
CA PRO A 106 7.16 -8.62 -20.13
C PRO A 106 8.70 -8.79 -20.26
N PRO A 107 9.48 -8.37 -19.25
CA PRO A 107 9.06 -7.82 -17.96
C PRO A 107 8.88 -6.29 -17.95
N TYR A 108 8.91 -5.65 -19.10
CA TYR A 108 8.92 -4.20 -19.21
C TYR A 108 7.54 -3.59 -18.98
N VAL A 109 7.54 -2.44 -18.30
CA VAL A 109 6.35 -1.59 -18.12
C VAL A 109 6.35 -0.43 -19.09
N PRO A 110 5.22 0.22 -19.36
CA PRO A 110 5.17 1.42 -20.21
C PRO A 110 6.09 2.52 -19.69
N VAL A 111 6.59 3.36 -20.61
CA VAL A 111 7.37 4.56 -20.25
C VAL A 111 6.54 5.51 -19.38
N ILE A 112 5.25 5.64 -19.69
CA ILE A 112 4.29 6.34 -18.82
C ILE A 112 3.77 5.30 -17.82
N ASN A 113 4.26 5.39 -16.60
CA ASN A 113 3.94 4.46 -15.52
C ASN A 113 3.58 5.25 -14.26
N PRO A 114 2.30 5.58 -14.05
CA PRO A 114 1.84 6.38 -12.93
C PRO A 114 2.18 5.74 -11.58
N CYS A 115 2.38 6.58 -10.57
CA CYS A 115 2.72 6.14 -9.23
C CYS A 115 2.05 7.01 -8.17
N GLY A 116 1.56 6.41 -7.10
CA GLY A 116 0.99 7.10 -5.96
C GLY A 116 1.85 6.95 -4.70
N ALA A 117 2.21 8.07 -4.08
CA ALA A 117 2.84 8.07 -2.77
C ALA A 117 1.77 8.23 -1.69
N TYR A 118 1.67 7.26 -0.80
CA TYR A 118 0.75 7.26 0.33
C TYR A 118 1.52 7.35 1.63
N VAL A 119 1.11 8.26 2.52
CA VAL A 119 1.73 8.43 3.84
C VAL A 119 0.66 8.46 4.92
N HIS A 120 0.87 7.69 5.95
CA HIS A 120 0.04 7.68 7.14
C HIS A 120 0.90 7.64 8.39
N SER A 121 0.59 8.50 9.36
CA SER A 121 1.27 8.51 10.65
C SER A 121 0.31 8.03 11.72
N PHE A 122 0.77 7.09 12.53
CA PHE A 122 -0.03 6.52 13.60
C PHE A 122 0.83 6.30 14.84
N TYR A 123 0.18 6.26 15.99
CA TYR A 123 0.84 5.92 17.23
C TYR A 123 0.84 4.41 17.45
N TYR A 124 2.00 3.86 17.76
CA TYR A 124 2.15 2.46 18.10
C TYR A 124 2.86 2.31 19.45
N GLU A 125 2.18 1.73 20.43
CA GLU A 125 2.74 1.42 21.72
C GLU A 125 3.39 0.03 21.73
N LYS A 126 4.69 -0.01 22.01
CA LYS A 126 5.42 -1.26 22.12
C LYS A 126 4.99 -2.03 23.35
N ASN A 127 4.64 -3.30 23.19
CA ASN A 127 4.32 -4.21 24.28
C ASN A 127 5.39 -5.30 24.37
N ALA A 128 6.10 -5.37 25.51
CA ALA A 128 7.16 -6.35 25.71
C ALA A 128 6.68 -7.81 25.66
N ALA A 129 5.42 -8.07 26.01
CA ALA A 129 4.81 -9.40 25.88
C ALA A 129 4.48 -9.77 24.42
N VAL A 130 4.52 -8.79 23.50
CA VAL A 130 4.23 -8.96 22.08
C VAL A 130 5.28 -8.22 21.27
N PRO A 131 6.49 -8.76 21.19
CA PRO A 131 7.64 -8.02 20.66
C PRO A 131 7.64 -7.84 19.13
N ARG A 132 6.66 -8.42 18.43
CA ARG A 132 6.56 -8.36 16.98
C ARG A 132 5.27 -7.70 16.54
N ALA A 133 5.37 -6.80 15.57
CA ALA A 133 4.25 -6.23 14.84
C ALA A 133 4.42 -6.53 13.36
N TYR A 134 3.33 -6.81 12.69
CA TYR A 134 3.30 -7.08 11.25
C TYR A 134 2.38 -6.07 10.59
N LEU A 135 2.85 -5.48 9.50
CA LEU A 135 2.02 -4.66 8.64
C LEU A 135 1.39 -5.56 7.57
N ASN A 136 0.07 -5.51 7.45
CA ASN A 136 -0.68 -6.30 6.49
C ASN A 136 -1.43 -5.39 5.53
N PHE A 137 -1.11 -5.49 4.25
CA PHE A 137 -1.85 -4.86 3.17
C PHE A 137 -2.81 -5.91 2.59
N GLU A 138 -4.11 -5.66 2.71
CA GLU A 138 -5.14 -6.60 2.22
C GLU A 138 -5.43 -6.43 0.73
N GLY A 139 -5.02 -5.32 0.17
CA GLY A 139 -5.07 -5.03 -1.25
C GLY A 139 -4.22 -3.82 -1.58
N VAL A 140 -3.39 -3.97 -2.60
CA VAL A 140 -2.67 -2.88 -3.25
C VAL A 140 -2.94 -3.08 -4.73
N ASP A 141 -3.65 -2.11 -5.33
CA ASP A 141 -4.01 -2.21 -6.74
C ASP A 141 -2.78 -2.09 -7.61
N SER A 142 -2.74 -2.94 -8.62
CA SER A 142 -1.67 -3.22 -9.59
C SER A 142 -0.40 -2.36 -9.49
N CYS A 143 0.61 -2.92 -8.91
CA CYS A 143 1.97 -2.37 -8.89
C CYS A 143 2.81 -3.05 -9.95
#